data_b7d759b15b386636bf2ba8b69317d1a9
#
_entry.id   b7d759b15b386636bf2ba8b69317d1a9
#
_cell.length_a   1.000
_cell.length_b   1.000
_cell.length_c   1.000
_cell.angle_alpha   90.00
_cell.angle_beta   90.00
_cell.angle_gamma   90.00
#
_symmetry.space_group_name_H-M   'P 1'
#
loop_
_entity.id
_entity.type
_entity.pdbx_description
1 polymer ?
#
loop_
_entity_poly.entity_id
_entity_poly.type
_entity_poly.pdbx_seq_one_letter_code
_entity_poly.pdbx_strand_id
1 'polypeptide(L)'
;HNLDTYATELVREAEITGQVGNATSTRAEILSERLGISPKVSWSRTGQIQLNEEVTVTATLKMDIGFGGLGSFPVNLTAQATGKSEVYWK
;
A
#
# COMPACT_ATOMS: atom_id res chain seq x y z
N HIS A 1 7.57 11.10 -2.05
CA HIS A 1 6.82 10.53 -3.16
C HIS A 1 5.53 9.93 -2.65
N ASN A 2 4.39 10.36 -3.19
CA ASN A 2 3.10 9.99 -2.63
C ASN A 2 2.85 8.47 -2.60
N LEU A 3 3.22 7.78 -3.66
CA LEU A 3 2.98 6.34 -3.72
C LEU A 3 3.87 5.57 -2.76
N ASP A 4 5.11 6.00 -2.60
CA ASP A 4 6.03 5.40 -1.62
C ASP A 4 5.52 5.64 -0.20
N THR A 5 5.04 6.84 0.08
CA THR A 5 4.45 7.17 1.38
C THR A 5 3.23 6.29 1.65
N TYR A 6 2.38 6.10 0.63
CA TYR A 6 1.20 5.26 0.73
C TYR A 6 1.57 3.84 1.14
N ALA A 7 2.52 3.23 0.42
CA ALA A 7 2.96 1.86 0.72
C ALA A 7 3.60 1.76 2.10
N THR A 8 4.45 2.71 2.46
CA THR A 8 5.15 2.72 3.76
C THR A 8 4.17 2.83 4.91
N GLU A 9 3.18 3.71 4.79
CA GLU A 9 2.18 3.89 5.84
C GLU A 9 1.28 2.66 5.98
N LEU A 10 0.94 2.01 4.87
CA LEU A 10 0.13 0.80 4.92
C LEU A 10 0.88 -0.35 5.61
N VAL A 11 2.15 -0.55 5.27
CA VAL A 11 2.90 -1.64 5.89
C VAL A 11 3.13 -1.36 7.38
N ARG A 12 3.28 -0.10 7.74
CA ARG A 12 3.38 0.28 9.15
C ARG A 12 2.11 -0.09 9.92
N GLU A 13 0.94 0.13 9.33
CA GLU A 13 -0.31 -0.26 9.96
C GLU A 13 -0.37 -1.77 10.18
N ALA A 14 0.07 -2.55 9.18
CA ALA A 14 0.12 -4.01 9.30
C ALA A 14 1.11 -4.44 10.39
N GLU A 15 2.24 -3.76 10.53
CA GLU A 15 3.21 -4.07 11.59
C GLU A 15 2.63 -3.83 12.97
N ILE A 16 1.95 -2.70 13.16
CA ILE A 16 1.41 -2.30 14.46
C ILE A 16 0.23 -3.17 14.86
N THR A 17 -0.65 -3.48 13.92
CA THR A 17 -1.84 -4.29 14.20
C THR A 17 -1.57 -5.80 14.13
N GLY A 18 -0.46 -6.19 13.51
CA GLY A 18 -0.10 -7.60 13.35
C GLY A 18 -1.05 -8.35 12.44
N GLN A 19 -1.69 -7.65 11.51
CA GLN A 19 -2.63 -8.29 10.59
C GLN A 19 -2.90 -7.42 9.36
N VAL A 20 -3.31 -8.07 8.28
CA VAL A 20 -3.79 -7.42 7.08
C VAL A 20 -5.28 -7.71 6.96
N GLY A 21 -6.11 -6.71 7.11
CA GLY A 21 -7.57 -6.85 7.09
C GLY A 21 -8.26 -5.51 7.21
N ASN A 22 -9.27 -5.42 8.07
CA ASN A 22 -10.08 -4.21 8.19
C ASN A 22 -9.26 -2.98 8.56
N ALA A 23 -8.29 -3.11 9.46
CA ALA A 23 -7.47 -1.97 9.88
C ALA A 23 -6.65 -1.41 8.72
N THR A 24 -6.01 -2.28 7.94
CA THR A 24 -5.23 -1.85 6.79
C THR A 24 -6.12 -1.31 5.67
N SER A 25 -7.30 -1.89 5.47
CA SER A 25 -8.26 -1.38 4.49
C SER A 25 -8.74 0.02 4.85
N THR A 26 -9.06 0.25 6.13
CA THR A 26 -9.47 1.57 6.61
C THR A 26 -8.34 2.58 6.44
N ARG A 27 -7.10 2.18 6.76
CA ARG A 27 -5.94 3.05 6.60
C ARG A 27 -5.73 3.39 5.13
N ALA A 28 -5.93 2.43 4.23
CA ALA A 28 -5.82 2.67 2.79
C ALA A 28 -6.80 3.74 2.32
N GLU A 29 -8.04 3.69 2.81
CA GLU A 29 -9.05 4.70 2.47
C GLU A 29 -8.64 6.08 2.96
N ILE A 30 -8.15 6.18 4.19
CA ILE A 30 -7.71 7.44 4.78
C ILE A 30 -6.55 8.02 3.97
N LEU A 31 -5.58 7.19 3.62
CA LEU A 31 -4.42 7.62 2.84
C LEU A 31 -4.82 8.04 1.43
N SER A 32 -5.76 7.33 0.81
CA SER A 32 -6.26 7.68 -0.52
C SER A 32 -6.88 9.07 -0.52
N GLU A 33 -7.68 9.38 0.49
CA GLU A 33 -8.26 10.72 0.62
C GLU A 33 -7.20 11.78 0.89
N ARG A 34 -6.27 11.50 1.80
CA ARG A 34 -5.25 12.46 2.21
C ARG A 34 -4.27 12.79 1.07
N LEU A 35 -3.86 11.78 0.32
CA LEU A 35 -2.87 11.94 -0.74
C LEU A 35 -3.49 12.18 -2.12
N GLY A 36 -4.80 12.02 -2.24
CA GLY A 36 -5.50 12.25 -3.50
C GLY A 36 -5.20 11.21 -4.57
N ILE A 37 -4.86 9.98 -4.17
CA ILE A 37 -4.58 8.89 -5.10
C ILE A 37 -5.36 7.65 -4.69
N SER A 38 -5.64 6.77 -5.66
CA SER A 38 -6.39 5.53 -5.40
C SER A 38 -5.66 4.35 -6.03
N PRO A 39 -4.51 3.96 -5.49
CA PRO A 39 -3.76 2.86 -6.07
C PRO A 39 -4.40 1.50 -5.76
N LYS A 40 -4.09 0.52 -6.60
CA LYS A 40 -4.41 -0.87 -6.30
C LYS A 40 -3.41 -1.39 -5.30
N VAL A 41 -3.90 -2.09 -4.29
CA VAL A 41 -3.07 -2.60 -3.20
C VAL A 41 -3.07 -4.12 -3.23
N SER A 42 -1.90 -4.69 -3.14
CA SER A 42 -1.70 -6.14 -3.10
C SER A 42 -0.79 -6.48 -1.94
N TRP A 43 -1.10 -7.54 -1.21
CA TRP A 43 -0.34 -7.97 -0.04
C TRP A 43 0.26 -9.34 -0.27
N SER A 44 1.46 -9.57 0.24
CA SER A 44 2.12 -10.88 0.17
C SER A 44 1.42 -11.93 1.02
N ARG A 45 0.73 -11.49 2.07
CA ARG A 45 -0.10 -12.35 2.93
C ARG A 45 -1.21 -11.52 3.55
N THR A 46 -2.26 -12.19 4.00
CA THR A 46 -3.40 -11.55 4.63
C THR A 46 -3.71 -12.24 5.95
N GLY A 47 -4.59 -11.62 6.75
CA GLY A 47 -4.95 -12.14 8.05
C GLY A 47 -3.91 -11.80 9.10
N GLN A 48 -3.86 -12.62 10.15
CA GLN A 48 -2.91 -12.42 11.24
C GLN A 48 -1.49 -12.72 10.81
N ILE A 49 -0.56 -11.88 11.25
CA ILE A 49 0.86 -12.02 10.96
C ILE A 49 1.58 -12.13 12.29
N GLN A 50 2.27 -13.24 12.48
CA GLN A 50 2.96 -13.52 13.74
C GLN A 50 4.19 -12.62 13.89
N LEU A 51 4.58 -12.37 15.13
CA LEU A 51 5.73 -11.54 15.47
C LEU A 51 6.95 -11.90 14.61
N ASN A 52 7.58 -10.89 14.05
CA ASN A 52 8.75 -10.98 13.18
C ASN A 52 8.51 -11.63 11.80
N GLU A 53 7.29 -12.04 11.49
CA GLU A 53 6.99 -12.48 10.13
C GLU A 53 6.89 -11.27 9.20
N GLU A 54 7.44 -11.40 8.01
CA GLU A 54 7.46 -10.32 7.04
C GLU A 54 6.18 -10.25 6.23
N VAL A 55 5.79 -9.03 5.89
CA VAL A 55 4.70 -8.77 4.96
C VAL A 55 5.15 -7.68 4.00
N THR A 56 4.79 -7.84 2.73
CA THR A 56 5.08 -6.86 1.70
C THR A 56 3.78 -6.35 1.11
N VAL A 57 3.66 -5.03 1.01
CA VAL A 57 2.56 -4.39 0.31
C VAL A 57 3.07 -3.84 -1.00
N THR A 58 2.29 -4.02 -2.06
CA THR A 58 2.57 -3.46 -3.37
C THR A 58 1.43 -2.54 -3.74
N ALA A 59 1.72 -1.28 -4.00
CA ALA A 59 0.74 -0.30 -4.44
C ALA A 59 1.03 0.05 -5.89
N THR A 60 0.02 -0.07 -6.76
CA THR A 60 0.14 0.21 -8.19
C THR A 60 -0.83 1.30 -8.57
N LEU A 61 -0.33 2.33 -9.22
CA LEU A 61 -1.15 3.45 -9.67
C LEU A 61 -1.01 3.59 -11.17
N LYS A 62 -2.14 3.59 -11.86
CA LYS A 62 -2.18 3.77 -13.31
C LYS A 62 -2.44 5.25 -13.61
N MET A 63 -1.58 5.83 -14.41
CA MET A 63 -1.69 7.25 -14.81
C MET A 63 -1.59 7.37 -16.32
N ASP A 64 -2.29 8.37 -16.87
CA ASP A 64 -2.14 8.71 -18.26
C ASP A 64 -1.26 9.95 -18.35
N ILE A 65 -0.18 9.86 -19.15
CA ILE A 65 0.72 10.97 -19.37
C ILE A 65 0.43 11.56 -20.75
N GLY A 66 0.03 12.83 -20.77
CA GLY A 66 -0.30 13.52 -22.01
C GLY A 66 0.91 14.26 -22.58
N PHE A 67 0.91 14.37 -23.91
CA PHE A 67 1.95 15.10 -24.65
C PHE A 67 1.35 16.24 -25.47
N GLY A 68 0.58 17.10 -24.82
CA GLY A 68 -0.09 18.19 -25.50
C GLY A 68 -1.08 17.65 -26.54
N GLY A 69 -0.97 18.07 -27.79
CA GLY A 69 -1.86 17.64 -28.84
C GLY A 69 -1.56 16.25 -29.44
N LEU A 70 -0.57 15.54 -28.92
CA LEU A 70 -0.14 14.26 -29.48
C LEU A 70 -0.81 13.04 -28.83
N GLY A 71 -1.73 13.28 -27.86
CA GLY A 71 -2.42 12.20 -27.16
C GLY A 71 -1.75 11.87 -25.84
N SER A 72 -2.12 10.71 -25.29
CA SER A 72 -1.59 10.26 -24.02
C SER A 72 -1.31 8.77 -24.05
N PHE A 73 -0.49 8.29 -23.12
CA PHE A 73 -0.28 6.86 -22.95
C PHE A 73 -0.32 6.48 -21.48
N PRO A 74 -0.72 5.24 -21.15
CA PRO A 74 -0.79 4.80 -19.77
C PRO A 74 0.59 4.46 -19.21
N VAL A 75 0.82 4.85 -17.95
CA VAL A 75 2.04 4.51 -17.23
C VAL A 75 1.61 3.89 -15.90
N ASN A 76 2.23 2.78 -15.54
CA ASN A 76 2.00 2.15 -14.23
C ASN A 76 3.15 2.51 -13.30
N LEU A 77 2.79 3.10 -12.17
CA LEU A 77 3.73 3.38 -11.10
C LEU A 77 3.52 2.33 -10.02
N THR A 78 4.61 1.79 -9.50
CA THR A 78 4.55 0.75 -8.47
C THR A 78 5.48 1.12 -7.32
N ALA A 79 4.97 0.96 -6.10
CA ALA A 79 5.77 1.11 -4.89
C ALA A 79 5.56 -0.10 -4.01
N GLN A 80 6.63 -0.56 -3.39
CA GLN A 80 6.57 -1.69 -2.46
C GLN A 80 7.18 -1.28 -1.13
N ALA A 81 6.64 -1.84 -0.06
CA ALA A 81 7.20 -1.68 1.26
C ALA A 81 7.09 -3.00 2.00
N THR A 82 8.12 -3.34 2.74
CA THR A 82 8.17 -4.58 3.51
C THR A 82 8.38 -4.24 4.98
N GLY A 83 7.67 -4.94 5.84
CA GLY A 83 7.79 -4.78 7.27
C GLY A 83 7.60 -6.10 7.99
N LYS A 84 7.76 -6.08 9.30
CA LYS A 84 7.59 -7.25 10.15
C LYS A 84 6.53 -6.95 11.20
N SER A 85 5.71 -7.95 11.50
CA SER A 85 4.71 -7.82 12.55
C SER A 85 5.38 -7.56 13.90
N GLU A 86 4.81 -6.63 14.66
CA GLU A 86 5.24 -6.31 16.02
C GLU A 86 4.34 -6.96 17.07
N VAL A 87 3.39 -7.77 16.64
CA VAL A 87 2.38 -8.38 17.51
C VAL A 87 2.59 -9.88 17.60
N TYR A 88 2.60 -10.38 18.84
CA TYR A 88 2.65 -11.82 19.08
C TYR A 88 1.22 -12.36 19.23
N TRP A 89 0.85 -13.27 18.37
CA TRP A 89 -0.46 -13.93 18.42
C TRP A 89 -0.33 -15.29 19.10
N LYS A 90 -1.18 -15.50 20.07
CA LYS A 90 -1.23 -16.79 20.76
C LYS A 90 -2.09 -17.78 20.02
#